data_1df6d44d33e79002aa48456c303da48d
#
_entry.id   1df6d44d33e79002aa48456c303da48d
#
_cell.length_a   1.000
_cell.length_b   1.000
_cell.length_c   1.000
_cell.angle_alpha   90.00
_cell.angle_beta   90.00
_cell.angle_gamma   90.00
#
_symmetry.space_group_name_H-M   'P 1'
#
loop_
_entity.id
_entity.type
_entity.pdbx_description
1 polymer ?
#
loop_
_entity_poly.entity_id
_entity_poly.type
_entity_poly.pdbx_seq_one_letter_code
_entity_poly.pdbx_strand_id
1 'polypeptide(L)'
;HKTTRQQTTTRKASHKTTRKERQQAISTPQITGLQKERAKLQQDIKNKQKEYKNKENDVRNRLDTLVKINTDIDQKQKTIDTIQSDIKHIDGNIDLLKGQLSSLEAQLGERRAKFIQSMQYMARHRSIQDKLMFIFSAKSLTQMYRRLRFVRQYAAYQRAQGEALQKQQELVDLKHSQLKDVRGHKSTLLHKREKARDIMADKRNEQETV
;
A
#
# COMPACT_ATOMS: atom_id res chain seq x y z
N HIS A 1 61.43 -82.03 59.61
CA HIS A 1 61.31 -80.82 58.78
C HIS A 1 60.41 -80.98 57.52
N LYS A 2 59.15 -81.60 57.65
CA LYS A 2 58.20 -81.73 56.47
C LYS A 2 56.77 -81.44 56.83
N THR A 3 56.41 -80.77 57.90
CA THR A 3 54.98 -80.63 58.32
C THR A 3 54.45 -79.21 58.34
N THR A 4 55.26 -78.17 58.00
CA THR A 4 54.81 -76.77 58.15
C THR A 4 54.43 -76.15 56.81
N ARG A 5 54.54 -76.83 55.63
CA ARG A 5 54.35 -76.21 54.33
C ARG A 5 52.97 -76.54 53.71
N GLN A 6 52.19 -77.44 54.33
CA GLN A 6 50.83 -77.80 53.79
C GLN A 6 49.66 -77.01 54.42
N GLN A 7 49.83 -76.31 55.54
CA GLN A 7 48.77 -75.59 56.21
C GLN A 7 48.59 -74.14 55.66
N THR A 8 49.51 -73.61 54.96
CA THR A 8 49.45 -72.25 54.42
C THR A 8 48.77 -72.17 53.05
N THR A 9 48.78 -73.29 52.29
CA THR A 9 48.13 -73.32 50.97
C THR A 9 46.63 -73.55 51.01
N THR A 10 46.10 -74.25 52.00
CA THR A 10 44.68 -74.50 52.21
C THR A 10 43.97 -73.25 52.76
N ARG A 11 44.58 -72.40 53.56
CA ARG A 11 43.96 -71.13 54.04
C ARG A 11 43.90 -70.07 52.99
N LYS A 12 44.77 -70.04 52.00
CA LYS A 12 44.72 -69.08 50.88
C LYS A 12 43.68 -69.48 49.83
N ALA A 13 43.42 -70.75 49.64
CA ALA A 13 42.39 -71.24 48.72
C ALA A 13 41.00 -71.01 49.25
N SER A 14 40.78 -71.22 50.57
CA SER A 14 39.49 -71.00 51.21
C SER A 14 39.10 -69.50 51.25
N HIS A 15 40.04 -68.59 51.40
CA HIS A 15 39.73 -67.13 51.37
C HIS A 15 39.50 -66.60 49.99
N LYS A 16 39.98 -67.22 48.92
CA LYS A 16 39.71 -66.81 47.55
C LYS A 16 38.36 -67.27 47.04
N THR A 17 37.91 -68.44 47.49
CA THR A 17 36.55 -68.94 47.11
C THR A 17 35.46 -68.15 47.80
N THR A 18 35.57 -67.85 49.07
CA THR A 18 34.57 -67.02 49.79
C THR A 18 34.51 -65.60 49.29
N ARG A 19 35.58 -65.04 48.74
CA ARG A 19 35.58 -63.68 48.20
C ARG A 19 34.95 -63.65 46.78
N LYS A 20 35.14 -64.73 46.00
CA LYS A 20 34.50 -64.86 44.68
C LYS A 20 32.98 -65.16 44.84
N GLU A 21 32.61 -66.00 45.79
CA GLU A 21 31.20 -66.27 46.10
C GLU A 21 30.49 -65.09 46.72
N ARG A 22 31.13 -64.28 47.59
CA ARG A 22 30.60 -63.02 48.04
C ARG A 22 30.49 -61.95 46.94
N GLN A 23 31.42 -61.91 46.00
CA GLN A 23 31.32 -61.06 44.83
C GLN A 23 30.25 -61.50 43.84
N GLN A 24 30.03 -62.81 43.73
CA GLN A 24 28.94 -63.35 42.91
C GLN A 24 27.56 -63.25 43.62
N ALA A 25 27.51 -63.32 44.95
CA ALA A 25 26.28 -63.21 45.71
C ALA A 25 25.75 -61.76 45.83
N ILE A 26 26.61 -60.78 45.68
CA ILE A 26 26.24 -59.34 45.62
C ILE A 26 25.69 -58.98 44.24
N SER A 27 25.83 -59.88 43.24
CA SER A 27 25.62 -59.53 41.86
C SER A 27 24.27 -59.91 41.25
N THR A 28 23.22 -60.31 42.01
CA THR A 28 22.14 -60.85 41.18
C THR A 28 20.76 -60.21 41.21
N PRO A 29 20.07 -59.84 42.26
CA PRO A 29 18.80 -59.16 42.05
C PRO A 29 18.86 -57.62 42.16
N GLN A 30 19.71 -57.10 43.04
CA GLN A 30 19.80 -55.64 43.23
C GLN A 30 20.54 -54.91 42.13
N ILE A 31 21.62 -55.49 41.61
CA ILE A 31 22.41 -54.89 40.51
C ILE A 31 21.61 -54.93 39.20
N THR A 32 20.86 -55.99 38.91
CA THR A 32 19.97 -56.06 37.76
C THR A 32 18.78 -55.11 37.88
N GLY A 33 18.26 -54.90 39.08
CA GLY A 33 17.25 -53.90 39.38
C GLY A 33 17.74 -52.49 39.10
N LEU A 34 18.94 -52.14 39.64
CA LEU A 34 19.59 -50.83 39.41
C LEU A 34 20.00 -50.62 37.95
N GLN A 35 20.40 -51.64 37.24
CA GLN A 35 20.70 -51.57 35.81
C GLN A 35 19.45 -51.29 34.96
N LYS A 36 18.33 -51.96 35.31
CA LYS A 36 17.03 -51.68 34.66
C LYS A 36 16.53 -50.26 34.94
N GLU A 37 16.69 -49.81 36.17
CA GLU A 37 16.31 -48.44 36.55
C GLU A 37 17.19 -47.42 35.87
N ARG A 38 18.47 -47.63 35.78
CA ARG A 38 19.41 -46.80 35.02
C ARG A 38 19.09 -46.75 33.53
N ALA A 39 18.70 -47.91 32.93
CA ALA A 39 18.32 -47.98 31.53
C ALA A 39 17.03 -47.20 31.29
N LYS A 40 16.04 -47.30 32.21
CA LYS A 40 14.82 -46.49 32.16
C LYS A 40 15.11 -45.02 32.26
N LEU A 41 15.91 -44.60 33.24
CA LEU A 41 16.31 -43.19 33.40
C LEU A 41 17.05 -42.66 32.18
N GLN A 42 17.97 -43.44 31.60
CA GLN A 42 18.64 -43.06 30.37
C GLN A 42 17.68 -42.91 29.20
N GLN A 43 16.66 -43.77 29.10
CA GLN A 43 15.63 -43.67 28.07
C GLN A 43 14.76 -42.43 28.29
N ASP A 44 14.38 -42.15 29.53
CA ASP A 44 13.60 -40.97 29.90
C ASP A 44 14.34 -39.67 29.64
N ILE A 45 15.64 -39.63 29.97
CA ILE A 45 16.52 -38.51 29.65
C ILE A 45 16.58 -38.30 28.13
N LYS A 46 16.76 -39.38 27.37
CA LYS A 46 16.80 -39.32 25.90
C LYS A 46 15.48 -38.84 25.31
N ASN A 47 14.36 -39.29 25.85
CA ASN A 47 13.03 -38.84 25.44
C ASN A 47 12.80 -37.38 25.78
N LYS A 48 13.16 -36.95 26.99
CA LYS A 48 13.09 -35.56 27.41
C LYS A 48 13.99 -34.63 26.56
N GLN A 49 15.21 -35.07 26.26
CA GLN A 49 16.10 -34.34 25.36
C GLN A 49 15.49 -34.15 23.98
N LYS A 50 14.82 -35.18 23.42
CA LYS A 50 14.09 -35.07 22.17
C LYS A 50 12.93 -34.08 22.27
N GLU A 51 12.13 -34.15 23.35
CA GLU A 51 11.07 -33.20 23.58
C GLU A 51 11.56 -31.75 23.65
N TYR A 52 12.64 -31.50 24.41
CA TYR A 52 13.24 -30.18 24.50
C TYR A 52 13.72 -29.66 23.14
N LYS A 53 14.41 -30.53 22.38
CA LYS A 53 14.86 -30.16 21.04
C LYS A 53 13.71 -29.85 20.09
N ASN A 54 12.62 -30.61 20.16
CA ASN A 54 11.43 -30.39 19.35
C ASN A 54 10.76 -29.07 19.75
N LYS A 55 10.61 -28.81 21.06
CA LYS A 55 10.06 -27.55 21.58
C LYS A 55 10.95 -26.35 21.21
N GLU A 56 12.26 -26.51 21.30
CA GLU A 56 13.20 -25.45 20.88
C GLU A 56 13.03 -25.12 19.38
N ASN A 57 12.94 -26.14 18.55
CA ASN A 57 12.69 -25.95 17.11
C ASN A 57 11.33 -25.32 16.84
N ASP A 58 10.29 -25.72 17.56
CA ASP A 58 8.95 -25.15 17.45
C ASP A 58 8.95 -23.66 17.83
N VAL A 59 9.57 -23.31 18.94
CA VAL A 59 9.72 -21.91 19.36
C VAL A 59 10.52 -21.11 18.34
N ARG A 60 11.59 -21.64 17.81
CA ARG A 60 12.38 -20.99 16.78
C ARG A 60 11.56 -20.74 15.50
N ASN A 61 10.81 -21.76 15.05
CA ASN A 61 9.95 -21.65 13.89
C ASN A 61 8.83 -20.60 14.10
N ARG A 62 8.26 -20.55 15.30
CA ARG A 62 7.25 -19.52 15.67
C ARG A 62 7.86 -18.13 15.68
N LEU A 63 9.06 -17.97 16.23
CA LEU A 63 9.77 -16.68 16.22
C LEU A 63 10.07 -16.22 14.79
N ASP A 64 10.55 -17.12 13.93
CA ASP A 64 10.80 -16.80 12.52
C ASP A 64 9.50 -16.39 11.80
N THR A 65 8.41 -17.08 12.08
CA THR A 65 7.08 -16.74 11.54
C THR A 65 6.63 -15.37 12.03
N LEU A 66 6.78 -15.07 13.32
CA LEU A 66 6.46 -13.75 13.90
C LEU A 66 7.27 -12.62 13.27
N VAL A 67 8.57 -12.83 13.05
CA VAL A 67 9.43 -11.84 12.38
C VAL A 67 8.94 -11.56 10.96
N LYS A 68 8.57 -12.60 10.21
CA LYS A 68 8.01 -12.43 8.86
C LYS A 68 6.69 -11.68 8.88
N ILE A 69 5.77 -12.05 9.78
CA ILE A 69 4.47 -11.38 9.94
C ILE A 69 4.67 -9.91 10.31
N ASN A 70 5.55 -9.61 11.27
CA ASN A 70 5.85 -8.23 11.67
C ASN A 70 6.44 -7.42 10.52
N THR A 71 7.34 -8.00 9.74
CA THR A 71 7.90 -7.34 8.54
C THR A 71 6.82 -7.06 7.52
N ASP A 72 5.92 -8.00 7.27
CA ASP A 72 4.79 -7.84 6.35
C ASP A 72 3.83 -6.75 6.83
N ILE A 73 3.52 -6.69 8.12
CA ILE A 73 2.70 -5.65 8.73
C ILE A 73 3.34 -4.28 8.55
N ASP A 74 4.64 -4.14 8.81
CA ASP A 74 5.37 -2.88 8.66
C ASP A 74 5.40 -2.41 7.20
N GLN A 75 5.61 -3.33 6.26
CA GLN A 75 5.56 -3.02 4.82
C GLN A 75 4.18 -2.58 4.38
N LYS A 76 3.13 -3.26 4.84
CA LYS A 76 1.74 -2.88 4.54
C LYS A 76 1.37 -1.54 5.15
N GLN A 77 1.83 -1.25 6.37
CA GLN A 77 1.62 0.05 6.99
C GLN A 77 2.29 1.18 6.19
N LYS A 78 3.52 0.98 5.73
CA LYS A 78 4.20 1.94 4.84
C LYS A 78 3.45 2.13 3.52
N THR A 79 2.95 1.07 2.94
CA THR A 79 2.14 1.12 1.72
C THR A 79 0.86 1.93 1.94
N ILE A 80 0.16 1.69 3.05
CA ILE A 80 -1.04 2.44 3.43
C ILE A 80 -0.72 3.92 3.62
N ASP A 81 0.36 4.25 4.31
CA ASP A 81 0.79 5.63 4.56
C ASP A 81 1.12 6.36 3.25
N THR A 82 1.80 5.68 2.33
CA THR A 82 2.09 6.21 0.98
C THR A 82 0.80 6.46 0.20
N ILE A 83 -0.13 5.52 0.21
CA ILE A 83 -1.43 5.66 -0.46
C ILE A 83 -2.22 6.83 0.14
N GLN A 84 -2.24 6.97 1.47
CA GLN A 84 -2.92 8.09 2.14
C GLN A 84 -2.31 9.43 1.77
N SER A 85 -0.99 9.52 1.68
CA SER A 85 -0.29 10.72 1.20
C SER A 85 -0.65 11.05 -0.24
N ASP A 86 -0.68 10.06 -1.13
CA ASP A 86 -1.07 10.22 -2.52
C ASP A 86 -2.53 10.69 -2.66
N ILE A 87 -3.44 10.12 -1.85
CA ILE A 87 -4.85 10.55 -1.81
C ILE A 87 -4.95 12.01 -1.38
N LYS A 88 -4.18 12.43 -0.38
CA LYS A 88 -4.17 13.83 0.07
C LYS A 88 -3.70 14.78 -1.03
N HIS A 89 -2.64 14.41 -1.78
CA HIS A 89 -2.18 15.17 -2.94
C HIS A 89 -3.23 15.25 -4.04
N ILE A 90 -3.90 14.13 -4.34
CA ILE A 90 -4.98 14.08 -5.33
C ILE A 90 -6.16 14.95 -4.90
N ASP A 91 -6.55 14.94 -3.63
CA ASP A 91 -7.61 15.81 -3.11
C ASP A 91 -7.26 17.30 -3.30
N GLY A 92 -6.00 17.67 -3.04
CA GLY A 92 -5.51 19.01 -3.34
C GLY A 92 -5.60 19.36 -4.83
N ASN A 93 -5.23 18.43 -5.70
CA ASN A 93 -5.35 18.63 -7.17
C ASN A 93 -6.81 18.73 -7.62
N ILE A 94 -7.71 17.92 -7.04
CA ILE A 94 -9.14 18.01 -7.32
C ILE A 94 -9.69 19.38 -6.94
N ASP A 95 -9.35 19.90 -5.76
CA ASP A 95 -9.79 21.20 -5.29
C ASP A 95 -9.26 22.33 -6.19
N LEU A 96 -8.00 22.23 -6.60
CA LEU A 96 -7.41 23.19 -7.55
C LEU A 96 -8.11 23.17 -8.90
N LEU A 97 -8.35 21.98 -9.47
CA LEU A 97 -9.04 21.80 -10.75
C LEU A 97 -10.49 22.30 -10.67
N LYS A 98 -11.19 22.03 -9.57
CA LYS A 98 -12.56 22.55 -9.35
C LYS A 98 -12.59 24.07 -9.31
N GLY A 99 -11.62 24.70 -8.61
CA GLY A 99 -11.49 26.15 -8.56
C GLY A 99 -11.19 26.76 -9.92
N GLN A 100 -10.27 26.18 -10.68
CA GLN A 100 -9.96 26.61 -12.05
C GLN A 100 -11.15 26.46 -12.97
N LEU A 101 -11.84 25.32 -12.89
CA LEU A 101 -13.02 25.02 -13.69
C LEU A 101 -14.17 25.99 -13.40
N SER A 102 -14.45 26.25 -12.13
CA SER A 102 -15.47 27.23 -11.72
C SER A 102 -15.18 28.61 -12.27
N SER A 103 -13.93 29.08 -12.18
CA SER A 103 -13.51 30.36 -12.73
C SER A 103 -13.64 30.41 -14.25
N LEU A 104 -13.19 29.37 -14.95
CA LEU A 104 -13.30 29.27 -16.42
C LEU A 104 -14.74 29.23 -16.91
N GLU A 105 -15.60 28.48 -16.23
CA GLU A 105 -17.03 28.40 -16.56
C GLU A 105 -17.75 29.75 -16.36
N ALA A 106 -17.42 30.48 -15.28
CA ALA A 106 -17.94 31.81 -15.05
C ALA A 106 -17.52 32.79 -16.15
N GLN A 107 -16.24 32.77 -16.52
CA GLN A 107 -15.70 33.61 -17.60
C GLN A 107 -16.32 33.24 -18.96
N LEU A 108 -16.47 31.93 -19.21
CA LEU A 108 -17.10 31.44 -20.44
C LEU A 108 -18.56 31.89 -20.53
N GLY A 109 -19.33 31.76 -19.43
CA GLY A 109 -20.72 32.21 -19.37
C GLY A 109 -20.87 33.70 -19.64
N GLU A 110 -20.01 34.53 -19.05
CA GLU A 110 -19.98 35.97 -19.26
C GLU A 110 -19.64 36.33 -20.72
N ARG A 111 -18.61 35.72 -21.28
CA ARG A 111 -18.21 35.93 -22.68
C ARG A 111 -19.29 35.46 -23.66
N ARG A 112 -19.90 34.31 -23.37
CA ARG A 112 -21.00 33.78 -24.18
C ARG A 112 -22.17 34.73 -24.19
N ALA A 113 -22.57 35.29 -23.03
CA ALA A 113 -23.67 36.26 -22.94
C ALA A 113 -23.37 37.52 -23.76
N LYS A 114 -22.18 38.05 -23.66
CA LYS A 114 -21.73 39.22 -24.45
C LYS A 114 -21.73 38.90 -25.95
N PHE A 115 -21.24 37.72 -26.34
CA PHE A 115 -21.22 37.30 -27.72
C PHE A 115 -22.64 37.14 -28.29
N ILE A 116 -23.56 36.55 -27.55
CA ILE A 116 -24.97 36.41 -27.95
C ILE A 116 -25.61 37.79 -28.12
N GLN A 117 -25.41 38.71 -27.19
CA GLN A 117 -25.90 40.08 -27.33
C GLN A 117 -25.37 40.76 -28.60
N SER A 118 -24.08 40.59 -28.86
CA SER A 118 -23.44 41.12 -30.05
C SER A 118 -23.98 40.53 -31.35
N MET A 119 -24.21 39.21 -31.36
CA MET A 119 -24.82 38.53 -32.50
C MET A 119 -26.28 38.94 -32.73
N GLN A 120 -27.05 39.12 -31.65
CA GLN A 120 -28.43 39.64 -31.74
C GLN A 120 -28.45 41.05 -32.29
N TYR A 121 -27.53 41.91 -31.85
CA TYR A 121 -27.38 43.27 -32.40
C TYR A 121 -27.09 43.21 -33.89
N MET A 122 -26.09 42.38 -34.32
CA MET A 122 -25.78 42.22 -35.75
C MET A 122 -26.98 41.70 -36.54
N ALA A 123 -27.75 40.74 -36.02
CA ALA A 123 -28.93 40.20 -36.70
C ALA A 123 -30.03 41.26 -36.93
N ARG A 124 -30.17 42.19 -35.96
CA ARG A 124 -31.13 43.32 -36.08
C ARG A 124 -30.70 44.35 -37.10
N HIS A 125 -29.37 44.55 -37.24
CA HIS A 125 -28.76 45.54 -38.12
C HIS A 125 -28.08 44.92 -39.33
N ARG A 126 -28.57 43.80 -39.78
CA ARG A 126 -28.02 43.00 -40.91
C ARG A 126 -28.25 43.67 -42.28
N SER A 127 -29.16 44.59 -42.35
CA SER A 127 -29.45 45.31 -43.58
C SER A 127 -28.25 46.11 -44.08
N ILE A 128 -27.93 45.98 -45.37
CA ILE A 128 -26.93 46.79 -46.05
C ILE A 128 -27.28 48.27 -45.96
N GLN A 129 -28.58 48.58 -45.99
CA GLN A 129 -29.06 49.96 -45.85
C GLN A 129 -28.69 50.54 -44.49
N ASP A 130 -28.83 49.81 -43.38
CA ASP A 130 -28.43 50.29 -42.05
C ASP A 130 -26.93 50.57 -41.96
N LYS A 131 -26.13 49.72 -42.55
CA LYS A 131 -24.66 49.93 -42.63
C LYS A 131 -24.29 51.15 -43.46
N LEU A 132 -24.94 51.32 -44.60
CA LEU A 132 -24.75 52.47 -45.46
C LEU A 132 -25.23 53.77 -44.79
N MET A 133 -26.37 53.76 -44.16
CA MET A 133 -26.86 54.92 -43.40
C MET A 133 -25.92 55.26 -42.25
N PHE A 134 -25.36 54.28 -41.55
CA PHE A 134 -24.36 54.53 -40.49
C PHE A 134 -23.12 55.23 -41.05
N ILE A 135 -22.62 54.80 -42.20
CA ILE A 135 -21.43 55.36 -42.85
C ILE A 135 -21.75 56.76 -43.41
N PHE A 136 -22.85 56.93 -44.10
CA PHE A 136 -23.22 58.20 -44.76
C PHE A 136 -23.78 59.26 -43.82
N SER A 137 -24.18 58.89 -42.62
CA SER A 137 -24.59 59.86 -41.60
C SER A 137 -23.38 60.54 -40.93
N ALA A 138 -22.19 60.25 -41.33
CA ALA A 138 -20.97 60.89 -40.82
C ALA A 138 -20.93 62.35 -41.22
N LYS A 139 -20.43 63.20 -40.30
CA LYS A 139 -20.30 64.63 -40.49
C LYS A 139 -19.09 65.07 -41.29
N SER A 140 -18.10 64.18 -41.48
CA SER A 140 -16.87 64.45 -42.23
C SER A 140 -16.40 63.20 -42.98
N LEU A 141 -15.59 63.36 -44.00
CA LEU A 141 -14.94 62.26 -44.73
C LEU A 141 -14.07 61.38 -43.84
N THR A 142 -13.38 62.01 -42.92
CA THR A 142 -12.52 61.31 -41.96
C THR A 142 -13.38 60.39 -41.04
N GLN A 143 -14.52 60.90 -40.58
CA GLN A 143 -15.46 60.12 -39.77
C GLN A 143 -16.11 59.03 -40.59
N MET A 144 -16.43 59.25 -41.85
CA MET A 144 -16.96 58.25 -42.78
C MET A 144 -15.98 57.11 -42.99
N TYR A 145 -14.68 57.42 -43.18
CA TYR A 145 -13.65 56.40 -43.29
C TYR A 145 -13.49 55.56 -42.04
N ARG A 146 -13.51 56.20 -40.86
CA ARG A 146 -13.45 55.47 -39.55
C ARG A 146 -14.66 54.55 -39.39
N ARG A 147 -15.83 54.97 -39.74
CA ARG A 147 -17.04 54.15 -39.67
C ARG A 147 -17.00 52.99 -40.65
N LEU A 148 -16.52 53.20 -41.86
CA LEU A 148 -16.32 52.13 -42.84
C LEU A 148 -15.33 51.10 -42.33
N ARG A 149 -14.21 51.56 -41.79
CA ARG A 149 -13.20 50.70 -41.17
C ARG A 149 -13.78 49.93 -39.99
N PHE A 150 -14.56 50.57 -39.14
CA PHE A 150 -15.22 49.95 -38.01
C PHE A 150 -16.16 48.82 -38.49
N VAL A 151 -16.99 49.04 -39.48
CA VAL A 151 -17.91 48.00 -40.03
C VAL A 151 -17.12 46.80 -40.57
N ARG A 152 -16.02 47.02 -41.27
CA ARG A 152 -15.19 45.97 -41.77
C ARG A 152 -14.48 45.18 -40.65
N GLN A 153 -13.94 45.86 -39.68
CA GLN A 153 -13.22 45.27 -38.56
C GLN A 153 -14.16 44.59 -37.58
N TYR A 154 -15.38 45.03 -37.44
CA TYR A 154 -16.35 44.45 -36.55
C TYR A 154 -16.71 43.02 -36.90
N ALA A 155 -16.87 42.67 -38.17
CA ALA A 155 -17.10 41.32 -38.63
C ALA A 155 -15.91 40.39 -38.30
N ALA A 156 -14.68 40.86 -38.50
CA ALA A 156 -13.48 40.12 -38.14
C ALA A 156 -13.34 39.94 -36.64
N TYR A 157 -13.66 41.02 -35.87
CA TYR A 157 -13.66 40.96 -34.41
C TYR A 157 -14.69 39.94 -33.87
N GLN A 158 -15.88 39.90 -34.42
CA GLN A 158 -16.92 38.90 -34.03
C GLN A 158 -16.48 37.48 -34.32
N ARG A 159 -15.85 37.24 -35.47
CA ARG A 159 -15.32 35.95 -35.82
C ARG A 159 -14.18 35.53 -34.83
N ALA A 160 -13.30 36.45 -34.52
CA ALA A 160 -12.23 36.21 -33.54
C ALA A 160 -12.81 35.90 -32.13
N GLN A 161 -13.84 36.61 -31.71
CA GLN A 161 -14.54 36.31 -30.44
C GLN A 161 -15.21 34.95 -30.44
N GLY A 162 -15.83 34.55 -31.54
CA GLY A 162 -16.42 33.21 -31.68
C GLY A 162 -15.37 32.10 -31.59
N GLU A 163 -14.24 32.28 -32.26
CA GLU A 163 -13.11 31.34 -32.18
C GLU A 163 -12.49 31.27 -30.77
N ALA A 164 -12.35 32.43 -30.10
CA ALA A 164 -11.85 32.48 -28.73
C ALA A 164 -12.81 31.78 -27.76
N LEU A 165 -14.11 31.90 -27.96
CA LEU A 165 -15.15 31.22 -27.20
C LEU A 165 -15.09 29.72 -27.37
N GLN A 166 -14.91 29.26 -28.62
CA GLN A 166 -14.77 27.85 -28.92
C GLN A 166 -13.54 27.25 -28.25
N LYS A 167 -12.38 27.93 -28.32
CA LYS A 167 -11.15 27.50 -27.64
C LYS A 167 -11.31 27.45 -26.13
N GLN A 168 -12.01 28.40 -25.54
CA GLN A 168 -12.30 28.44 -24.13
C GLN A 168 -13.22 27.29 -23.70
N GLN A 169 -14.23 26.97 -24.53
CA GLN A 169 -15.08 25.81 -24.30
C GLN A 169 -14.28 24.50 -24.35
N GLU A 170 -13.38 24.35 -25.31
CA GLU A 170 -12.49 23.19 -25.42
C GLU A 170 -11.60 23.07 -24.18
N LEU A 171 -11.10 24.19 -23.64
CA LEU A 171 -10.31 24.20 -22.41
C LEU A 171 -11.14 23.76 -21.20
N VAL A 172 -12.37 24.21 -21.08
CA VAL A 172 -13.31 23.77 -20.03
C VAL A 172 -13.58 22.27 -20.14
N ASP A 173 -13.84 21.77 -21.35
CA ASP A 173 -14.07 20.34 -21.59
C ASP A 173 -12.83 19.51 -21.23
N LEU A 174 -11.63 19.99 -21.56
CA LEU A 174 -10.35 19.36 -21.15
C LEU A 174 -10.22 19.30 -19.63
N LYS A 175 -10.54 20.38 -18.93
CA LYS A 175 -10.50 20.42 -17.47
C LYS A 175 -11.51 19.47 -16.83
N HIS A 176 -12.70 19.34 -17.38
CA HIS A 176 -13.67 18.35 -16.95
C HIS A 176 -13.15 16.92 -17.14
N SER A 177 -12.52 16.63 -18.28
CA SER A 177 -11.90 15.33 -18.54
C SER A 177 -10.77 15.02 -17.55
N GLN A 178 -9.89 15.98 -17.30
CA GLN A 178 -8.82 15.84 -16.31
C GLN A 178 -9.37 15.59 -14.90
N LEU A 179 -10.42 16.30 -14.50
CA LEU A 179 -11.08 16.10 -13.22
C LEU A 179 -11.67 14.70 -13.08
N LYS A 180 -12.31 14.20 -14.14
CA LYS A 180 -12.84 12.83 -14.20
C LYS A 180 -11.73 11.79 -14.04
N ASP A 181 -10.60 11.98 -14.74
CA ASP A 181 -9.44 11.07 -14.68
C ASP A 181 -8.82 11.05 -13.29
N VAL A 182 -8.65 12.21 -12.68
CA VAL A 182 -8.09 12.34 -11.32
C VAL A 182 -9.01 11.70 -10.28
N ARG A 183 -10.32 11.88 -10.40
CA ARG A 183 -11.31 11.21 -9.54
C ARG A 183 -11.28 9.70 -9.70
N GLY A 184 -11.14 9.22 -10.93
CA GLY A 184 -10.97 7.80 -11.22
C GLY A 184 -9.70 7.23 -10.57
N HIS A 185 -8.59 7.96 -10.65
CA HIS A 185 -7.34 7.59 -9.99
C HIS A 185 -7.47 7.55 -8.46
N LYS A 186 -8.14 8.54 -7.87
CA LYS A 186 -8.47 8.55 -6.44
C LYS A 186 -9.28 7.32 -6.04
N SER A 187 -10.31 6.97 -6.81
CA SER A 187 -11.12 5.76 -6.55
C SER A 187 -10.28 4.49 -6.56
N THR A 188 -9.35 4.36 -7.50
CA THR A 188 -8.40 3.24 -7.56
C THR A 188 -7.51 3.20 -6.32
N LEU A 189 -7.00 4.33 -5.87
CA LEU A 189 -6.16 4.41 -4.67
C LEU A 189 -6.93 4.07 -3.38
N LEU A 190 -8.17 4.53 -3.27
CA LEU A 190 -9.06 4.16 -2.16
C LEU A 190 -9.27 2.65 -2.09
N HIS A 191 -9.47 2.01 -3.23
CA HIS A 191 -9.64 0.56 -3.34
C HIS A 191 -8.37 -0.19 -2.92
N LYS A 192 -7.20 0.27 -3.38
CA LYS A 192 -5.90 -0.28 -2.96
C LYS A 192 -5.66 -0.12 -1.47
N ARG A 193 -6.03 1.02 -0.89
CA ARG A 193 -5.92 1.27 0.55
C ARG A 193 -6.79 0.31 1.34
N GLU A 194 -8.02 0.11 0.93
CA GLU A 194 -8.95 -0.82 1.58
C GLU A 194 -8.42 -2.26 1.54
N LYS A 195 -7.96 -2.72 0.38
CA LYS A 195 -7.33 -4.04 0.25
C LYS A 195 -6.09 -4.17 1.14
N ALA A 196 -5.23 -3.16 1.19
CA ALA A 196 -4.05 -3.19 2.03
C ALA A 196 -4.40 -3.24 3.53
N ARG A 197 -5.43 -2.53 3.95
CA ARG A 197 -5.96 -2.58 5.32
C ARG A 197 -6.52 -3.95 5.67
N ASP A 198 -7.26 -4.59 4.76
CA ASP A 198 -7.80 -5.94 4.96
C ASP A 198 -6.68 -6.97 5.10
N ILE A 199 -5.67 -6.92 4.24
CA ILE A 199 -4.49 -7.79 4.32
C ILE A 199 -3.74 -7.55 5.64
N MET A 200 -3.59 -6.32 6.08
CA MET A 200 -2.94 -5.99 7.33
C MET A 200 -3.73 -6.50 8.54
N ALA A 201 -5.06 -6.42 8.52
CA ALA A 201 -5.92 -7.00 9.54
C ALA A 201 -5.77 -8.51 9.62
N ASP A 202 -5.71 -9.21 8.50
CA ASP A 202 -5.47 -10.65 8.43
C ASP A 202 -4.09 -11.02 9.00
N LYS A 203 -3.06 -10.25 8.67
CA LYS A 203 -1.71 -10.44 9.21
C LYS A 203 -1.62 -10.21 10.72
N ARG A 204 -2.34 -9.24 11.25
CA ARG A 204 -2.45 -9.03 12.70
C ARG A 204 -3.15 -10.19 13.40
N ASN A 205 -4.21 -10.74 12.80
CA ASN A 205 -4.88 -11.93 13.32
C ASN A 205 -3.94 -13.14 13.31
N GLU A 206 -3.16 -13.35 12.25
CA GLU A 206 -2.11 -14.38 12.22
C GLU A 206 -1.08 -14.18 13.34
N GLN A 207 -0.67 -12.95 13.61
CA GLN A 207 0.26 -12.61 14.69
C GLN A 207 -0.29 -13.01 16.06
N GLU A 208 -1.57 -12.81 16.31
CA GLU A 208 -2.22 -13.17 17.57
C GLU A 208 -2.35 -14.69 17.76
N THR A 209 -2.40 -15.47 16.68
CA THR A 209 -2.56 -16.93 16.71
C THR A 209 -1.25 -17.70 16.80
N VAL A 210 -0.09 -17.09 16.58
CA VAL A 210 1.25 -17.70 16.65
C VAL A 210 1.80 -17.65 18.08
#